data_f65e4196b46dfed0dd02b0b6ad4ce38d
#
_entry.id   f65e4196b46dfed0dd02b0b6ad4ce38d
#
_cell.length_a   1.000
_cell.length_b   1.000
_cell.length_c   1.000
_cell.angle_alpha   90.00
_cell.angle_beta   90.00
_cell.angle_gamma   90.00
#
_symmetry.space_group_name_H-M   'P 1'
#
loop_
_entity.id
_entity.type
_entity.pdbx_description
1 polymer ?
#
loop_
_entity_poly.entity_id
_entity_poly.type
_entity_poly.pdbx_seq_one_letter_code
_entity_poly.pdbx_strand_id
1 'polypeptide(L)'
;CEPGCGCPDGECCNDCLCIGPGDPESCHTIRIRVPKWQELVVFGGVQGFKGPYDQSRDSGNFGFHEGFNAGFKIPYTYAGYQIGYQSAQSQLNGDKDTGIRESHTQHFTTFGLFRRVDDGLQFGTAWDVLRDERFTAVDFHQLRSEVSWLDCRTHEIGFSATVHLNDERVNEQTWRTVDQYVVFYRFHGRNGGEGRLYTGFSDDSDGILGADMLLPVQDRWSVQTGFTYLIPDGPNGTVGAREEAWNIHLAMVWHWDNTARKCHFNPYRPLFNVAN
;
A
#
# COMPACT_ATOMS: atom_id res chain seq x y z
N CYS A 1 -11.76 31.36 -26.62
CA CYS A 1 -13.15 30.89 -26.67
C CYS A 1 -13.72 31.28 -28.05
N GLU A 2 -13.98 30.29 -28.92
CA GLU A 2 -14.72 30.58 -30.17
C GLU A 2 -16.20 30.80 -29.85
N PRO A 3 -16.85 31.78 -30.47
CA PRO A 3 -18.26 32.06 -30.27
C PRO A 3 -19.11 30.98 -30.95
N GLY A 4 -19.55 29.99 -30.18
CA GLY A 4 -20.36 28.90 -30.70
C GLY A 4 -20.60 27.74 -29.70
N CYS A 5 -19.86 27.67 -28.60
CA CYS A 5 -20.17 26.70 -27.55
C CYS A 5 -21.29 27.25 -26.67
N GLY A 6 -22.51 26.75 -26.86
CA GLY A 6 -23.70 27.13 -26.09
C GLY A 6 -23.61 26.68 -24.63
N CYS A 7 -22.77 27.32 -23.84
CA CYS A 7 -22.78 27.24 -22.38
C CYS A 7 -23.77 28.27 -21.86
N PRO A 8 -24.84 27.92 -21.13
CA PRO A 8 -25.86 28.86 -20.67
C PRO A 8 -25.31 29.94 -19.72
N ASP A 9 -24.16 29.75 -19.11
CA ASP A 9 -23.63 30.58 -18.01
C ASP A 9 -22.28 31.29 -18.32
N GLY A 10 -21.85 31.34 -19.58
CA GLY A 10 -20.67 32.11 -19.99
C GLY A 10 -19.30 31.63 -19.48
N GLU A 11 -19.22 30.51 -18.79
CA GLU A 11 -17.95 29.90 -18.35
C GLU A 11 -17.43 28.91 -19.39
N CYS A 12 -16.21 29.16 -19.89
CA CYS A 12 -15.51 28.23 -20.79
C CYS A 12 -15.19 26.91 -20.07
N CYS A 13 -15.91 25.86 -20.45
CA CYS A 13 -15.60 24.51 -19.96
C CYS A 13 -14.32 23.98 -20.62
N ASN A 14 -13.25 23.86 -19.87
CA ASN A 14 -11.99 23.24 -20.33
C ASN A 14 -12.09 21.71 -20.58
N ASP A 15 -13.26 21.11 -20.34
CA ASP A 15 -13.44 19.64 -20.32
C ASP A 15 -14.38 19.14 -21.45
N CYS A 16 -14.56 19.89 -22.54
CA CYS A 16 -15.39 19.44 -23.66
C CYS A 16 -14.52 18.85 -24.76
N LEU A 17 -14.59 17.55 -24.95
CA LEU A 17 -14.02 16.85 -26.09
C LEU A 17 -15.12 16.72 -27.18
N CYS A 18 -14.97 17.44 -28.29
CA CYS A 18 -15.82 17.26 -29.47
C CYS A 18 -15.27 16.13 -30.35
N ILE A 19 -15.99 15.02 -30.49
CA ILE A 19 -15.59 13.91 -31.34
C ILE A 19 -16.47 13.95 -32.60
N GLY A 20 -15.89 14.37 -33.73
CA GLY A 20 -16.45 14.19 -35.08
C GLY A 20 -16.60 15.49 -35.91
N PRO A 21 -16.40 15.42 -37.24
CA PRO A 21 -16.69 16.53 -38.15
C PRO A 21 -18.15 16.47 -38.57
N GLY A 22 -18.98 17.37 -38.10
CA GLY A 22 -20.35 17.54 -38.62
C GLY A 22 -21.33 18.04 -37.58
N ASP A 23 -22.18 18.93 -38.02
CA ASP A 23 -23.34 19.59 -37.42
C ASP A 23 -23.26 20.05 -35.96
N PRO A 24 -23.37 21.34 -35.70
CA PRO A 24 -23.35 21.93 -34.33
C PRO A 24 -24.50 21.43 -33.44
N GLU A 25 -25.55 20.83 -33.96
CA GLU A 25 -26.68 20.29 -33.18
C GLU A 25 -26.47 18.89 -32.67
N SER A 26 -25.40 18.17 -33.06
CA SER A 26 -25.10 16.80 -32.65
C SER A 26 -23.95 16.67 -31.63
N CYS A 27 -23.50 17.75 -31.01
CA CYS A 27 -22.50 17.67 -29.94
C CYS A 27 -23.09 17.04 -28.68
N HIS A 28 -23.01 15.71 -28.55
CA HIS A 28 -23.24 15.03 -27.31
C HIS A 28 -22.04 15.26 -26.37
N THR A 29 -22.21 16.15 -25.43
CA THR A 29 -21.19 16.42 -24.42
C THR A 29 -21.12 15.21 -23.47
N ILE A 30 -20.24 14.27 -23.74
CA ILE A 30 -19.92 13.23 -22.78
C ILE A 30 -19.03 13.87 -21.72
N ARG A 31 -19.62 14.30 -20.60
CA ARG A 31 -18.86 14.74 -19.43
C ARG A 31 -18.25 13.50 -18.76
N ILE A 32 -17.04 13.15 -19.16
CA ILE A 32 -16.25 12.18 -18.40
C ILE A 32 -15.81 12.92 -17.14
N ARG A 33 -16.53 12.71 -16.03
CA ARG A 33 -16.07 13.14 -14.71
C ARG A 33 -14.91 12.24 -14.33
N VAL A 34 -13.69 12.70 -14.57
CA VAL A 34 -12.51 12.04 -14.01
C VAL A 34 -12.66 12.05 -12.49
N PRO A 35 -12.57 10.89 -11.81
CA PRO A 35 -12.61 10.85 -10.36
C PRO A 35 -11.51 11.77 -9.80
N LYS A 36 -11.91 12.74 -8.99
CA LYS A 36 -10.96 13.62 -8.33
C LYS A 36 -10.43 12.87 -7.10
N TRP A 37 -9.11 12.64 -7.03
CA TRP A 37 -8.50 12.11 -5.82
C TRP A 37 -8.73 13.08 -4.65
N GLN A 38 -8.97 12.51 -3.48
CA GLN A 38 -9.12 13.27 -2.25
C GLN A 38 -7.81 13.34 -1.47
N GLU A 39 -6.93 12.37 -1.69
CA GLU A 39 -5.56 12.35 -1.22
C GLU A 39 -4.69 11.59 -2.22
N LEU A 40 -3.53 12.15 -2.54
CA LEU A 40 -2.49 11.50 -3.33
C LEU A 40 -1.16 11.72 -2.64
N VAL A 41 -0.47 10.62 -2.36
CA VAL A 41 0.90 10.63 -1.89
C VAL A 41 1.80 9.89 -2.88
N VAL A 42 3.03 10.42 -3.03
CA VAL A 42 4.11 9.77 -3.77
C VAL A 42 5.24 9.56 -2.79
N PHE A 43 5.87 8.42 -2.82
CA PHE A 43 6.92 8.09 -1.87
C PHE A 43 8.10 7.43 -2.57
N GLY A 44 9.26 7.55 -1.93
CA GLY A 44 10.47 6.85 -2.34
C GLY A 44 11.43 6.72 -1.18
N GLY A 45 12.16 5.63 -1.15
CA GLY A 45 13.01 5.33 -0.01
C GLY A 45 13.88 4.11 -0.17
N VAL A 46 14.32 3.60 0.95
CA VAL A 46 15.18 2.42 1.07
C VAL A 46 14.46 1.35 1.87
N GLN A 47 14.75 0.10 1.57
CA GLN A 47 14.24 -1.03 2.32
C GLN A 47 15.29 -2.12 2.48
N GLY A 48 15.19 -2.85 3.58
CA GLY A 48 15.92 -4.08 3.82
C GLY A 48 14.95 -5.18 4.20
N PHE A 49 15.17 -6.38 3.73
CA PHE A 49 14.34 -7.51 4.08
C PHE A 49 15.10 -8.84 3.99
N LYS A 50 14.64 -9.82 4.74
CA LYS A 50 15.01 -11.23 4.63
C LYS A 50 13.71 -12.03 4.50
N GLY A 51 13.58 -12.75 3.41
CA GLY A 51 12.38 -13.54 3.11
C GLY A 51 12.69 -15.02 2.92
N PRO A 52 11.70 -15.82 2.53
CA PRO A 52 11.86 -17.27 2.37
C PRO A 52 12.96 -17.70 1.42
N TYR A 53 13.25 -16.91 0.39
CA TYR A 53 14.34 -17.18 -0.56
C TYR A 53 15.75 -16.98 0.02
N ASP A 54 15.84 -16.29 1.16
CA ASP A 54 17.11 -15.92 1.78
C ASP A 54 17.41 -16.77 3.00
N GLN A 55 16.61 -17.80 3.27
CA GLN A 55 16.72 -18.65 4.47
C GLN A 55 18.05 -19.42 4.57
N SER A 56 18.70 -19.66 3.44
CA SER A 56 20.03 -20.31 3.41
C SER A 56 21.20 -19.32 3.53
N ARG A 57 20.92 -18.03 3.78
CA ARG A 57 21.92 -16.96 3.78
C ARG A 57 21.92 -16.21 5.10
N ASP A 58 23.11 -15.84 5.54
CA ASP A 58 23.31 -14.96 6.69
C ASP A 58 22.94 -13.50 6.41
N SER A 59 22.81 -13.11 5.13
CA SER A 59 22.57 -11.72 4.71
C SER A 59 21.15 -11.51 4.19
N GLY A 60 20.54 -10.40 4.60
CA GLY A 60 19.30 -9.91 4.00
C GLY A 60 19.53 -9.16 2.69
N ASN A 61 18.43 -8.78 2.03
CA ASN A 61 18.41 -7.94 0.85
C ASN A 61 18.35 -6.47 1.24
N PHE A 62 18.99 -5.61 0.46
CA PHE A 62 18.87 -4.17 0.54
C PHE A 62 18.50 -3.60 -0.82
N GLY A 63 17.64 -2.61 -0.83
CA GLY A 63 17.20 -1.99 -2.07
C GLY A 63 16.49 -0.67 -1.89
N PHE A 64 15.94 -0.21 -2.99
CA PHE A 64 15.16 1.02 -3.09
C PHE A 64 13.72 0.67 -3.41
N HIS A 65 12.80 1.52 -2.97
CA HIS A 65 11.40 1.43 -3.34
C HIS A 65 10.84 2.82 -3.65
N GLU A 66 9.93 2.88 -4.60
CA GLU A 66 9.17 4.07 -4.96
C GLU A 66 7.74 3.68 -5.29
N GLY A 67 6.82 4.64 -5.11
CA GLY A 67 5.43 4.37 -5.41
C GLY A 67 4.50 5.54 -5.15
N PHE A 68 3.21 5.25 -5.24
CA PHE A 68 2.16 6.18 -4.90
C PHE A 68 0.98 5.46 -4.23
N ASN A 69 0.18 6.22 -3.50
CA ASN A 69 -1.09 5.76 -2.94
C ASN A 69 -2.12 6.88 -3.05
N ALA A 70 -3.27 6.58 -3.63
CA ALA A 70 -4.32 7.55 -3.88
C ALA A 70 -5.64 7.09 -3.28
N GLY A 71 -6.33 8.00 -2.61
CA GLY A 71 -7.64 7.79 -2.03
C GLY A 71 -8.71 8.60 -2.75
N PHE A 72 -9.88 7.97 -2.94
CA PHE A 72 -11.00 8.53 -3.68
C PHE A 72 -12.30 8.37 -2.89
N LYS A 73 -13.18 9.33 -3.04
CA LYS A 73 -14.53 9.27 -2.48
C LYS A 73 -15.45 8.45 -3.38
N ILE A 74 -16.23 7.54 -2.79
CA ILE A 74 -17.36 6.93 -3.48
C ILE A 74 -18.55 7.90 -3.38
N PRO A 75 -19.09 8.41 -4.51
CA PRO A 75 -20.22 9.33 -4.49
C PRO A 75 -21.40 8.79 -3.70
N TYR A 76 -22.07 9.67 -2.95
CA TYR A 76 -23.26 9.36 -2.16
C TYR A 76 -23.05 8.37 -1.02
N THR A 77 -21.82 8.08 -0.63
CA THR A 77 -21.48 7.19 0.48
C THR A 77 -20.47 7.83 1.44
N TYR A 78 -20.31 7.22 2.62
CA TYR A 78 -19.22 7.52 3.56
C TYR A 78 -18.01 6.60 3.37
N ALA A 79 -17.95 5.90 2.24
CA ALA A 79 -16.87 4.99 1.90
C ALA A 79 -15.89 5.64 0.90
N GLY A 80 -14.66 5.17 0.93
CA GLY A 80 -13.62 5.48 -0.03
C GLY A 80 -13.11 4.23 -0.73
N TYR A 81 -12.45 4.42 -1.86
CA TYR A 81 -11.61 3.42 -2.47
C TYR A 81 -10.20 3.95 -2.64
N GLN A 82 -9.25 3.06 -2.69
CA GLN A 82 -7.84 3.38 -2.88
C GLN A 82 -7.22 2.58 -4.00
N ILE A 83 -6.21 3.18 -4.61
CA ILE A 83 -5.33 2.55 -5.58
C ILE A 83 -3.91 2.92 -5.18
N GLY A 84 -3.07 1.92 -5.01
CA GLY A 84 -1.67 2.09 -4.69
C GLY A 84 -0.78 1.23 -5.57
N TYR A 85 0.44 1.70 -5.78
CA TYR A 85 1.47 0.98 -6.50
C TYR A 85 2.83 1.25 -5.86
N GLN A 86 3.65 0.21 -5.77
CA GLN A 86 5.05 0.30 -5.35
C GLN A 86 5.90 -0.59 -6.24
N SER A 87 7.04 -0.09 -6.65
CA SER A 87 8.14 -0.86 -7.21
C SER A 87 9.27 -0.92 -6.19
N ALA A 88 9.85 -2.09 -6.03
CA ALA A 88 11.01 -2.30 -5.19
C ALA A 88 12.12 -2.99 -5.98
N GLN A 89 13.33 -2.48 -5.87
CA GLN A 89 14.52 -3.01 -6.55
C GLN A 89 15.60 -3.28 -5.53
N SER A 90 16.04 -4.53 -5.45
CA SER A 90 17.09 -4.95 -4.53
C SER A 90 18.16 -5.76 -5.26
N GLN A 91 19.27 -6.05 -4.57
CA GLN A 91 20.38 -6.84 -5.11
C GLN A 91 20.92 -6.28 -6.45
N LEU A 92 21.08 -4.96 -6.57
CA LEU A 92 21.47 -4.27 -7.80
C LEU A 92 22.78 -4.76 -8.44
N ASN A 93 23.64 -5.43 -7.67
CA ASN A 93 24.88 -6.02 -8.14
C ASN A 93 24.75 -7.51 -8.47
N GLY A 94 23.53 -8.05 -8.48
CA GLY A 94 23.27 -9.48 -8.58
C GLY A 94 23.64 -10.23 -7.30
N ASP A 95 23.50 -11.53 -7.36
CA ASP A 95 23.75 -12.43 -6.26
C ASP A 95 25.05 -13.21 -6.46
N LYS A 96 26.04 -12.97 -5.61
CA LYS A 96 27.35 -13.62 -5.69
C LYS A 96 27.31 -15.12 -5.36
N ASP A 97 26.38 -15.52 -4.48
CA ASP A 97 26.32 -16.89 -3.99
C ASP A 97 25.65 -17.83 -5.00
N THR A 98 24.71 -17.33 -5.77
CA THR A 98 24.04 -18.07 -6.84
C THR A 98 24.66 -17.82 -8.23
N GLY A 99 25.55 -16.84 -8.35
CA GLY A 99 26.13 -16.44 -9.63
C GLY A 99 25.18 -15.69 -10.57
N ILE A 100 23.98 -15.32 -10.09
CA ILE A 100 22.98 -14.60 -10.86
C ILE A 100 23.32 -13.12 -10.87
N ARG A 101 23.36 -12.52 -12.06
CA ARG A 101 23.70 -11.12 -12.27
C ARG A 101 22.49 -10.19 -12.34
N GLU A 102 21.29 -10.72 -12.18
CA GLU A 102 20.06 -9.97 -12.31
C GLU A 102 19.65 -9.36 -10.97
N SER A 103 19.12 -8.14 -11.01
CA SER A 103 18.52 -7.48 -9.85
C SER A 103 17.20 -8.15 -9.51
N HIS A 104 16.83 -8.14 -8.23
CA HIS A 104 15.53 -8.58 -7.77
C HIS A 104 14.56 -7.41 -7.86
N THR A 105 13.49 -7.55 -8.65
CA THR A 105 12.46 -6.52 -8.85
C THR A 105 11.12 -7.04 -8.39
N GLN A 106 10.41 -6.21 -7.63
CA GLN A 106 9.09 -6.51 -7.09
C GLN A 106 8.12 -5.38 -7.41
N HIS A 107 6.93 -5.74 -7.86
CA HIS A 107 5.86 -4.80 -8.17
C HIS A 107 4.63 -5.11 -7.32
N PHE A 108 4.27 -4.18 -6.46
CA PHE A 108 3.10 -4.29 -5.59
C PHE A 108 1.98 -3.39 -6.10
N THR A 109 0.78 -3.92 -6.21
CA THR A 109 -0.42 -3.15 -6.54
C THR A 109 -1.48 -3.41 -5.48
N THR A 110 -2.10 -2.36 -4.97
CA THR A 110 -3.13 -2.41 -3.93
C THR A 110 -4.40 -1.76 -4.42
N PHE A 111 -5.53 -2.47 -4.35
CA PHE A 111 -6.87 -1.93 -4.57
C PHE A 111 -7.68 -2.14 -3.30
N GLY A 112 -8.21 -1.07 -2.72
CA GLY A 112 -8.92 -1.16 -1.44
C GLY A 112 -10.26 -0.44 -1.45
N LEU A 113 -11.17 -0.93 -0.61
CA LEU A 113 -12.41 -0.28 -0.22
C LEU A 113 -12.39 -0.07 1.28
N PHE A 114 -12.76 1.11 1.75
CA PHE A 114 -12.68 1.41 3.18
C PHE A 114 -13.71 2.43 3.62
N ARG A 115 -13.94 2.45 4.91
CA ARG A 115 -14.65 3.50 5.62
C ARG A 115 -13.80 3.97 6.78
N ARG A 116 -13.37 5.24 6.73
CA ARG A 116 -12.74 5.93 7.85
C ARG A 116 -13.78 6.80 8.56
N VAL A 117 -13.61 6.95 9.85
CA VAL A 117 -14.44 7.80 10.70
C VAL A 117 -13.56 8.66 11.60
N ASP A 118 -14.12 9.72 12.13
CA ASP A 118 -13.45 10.57 13.12
C ASP A 118 -13.52 10.01 14.55
N ASP A 119 -14.49 9.13 14.79
CA ASP A 119 -14.72 8.45 16.04
C ASP A 119 -15.60 7.21 15.83
N GLY A 120 -15.28 6.09 16.49
CA GLY A 120 -16.03 4.85 16.41
C GLY A 120 -15.45 3.82 15.44
N LEU A 121 -16.31 3.01 14.84
CA LEU A 121 -15.95 1.86 14.03
C LEU A 121 -15.51 2.25 12.62
N GLN A 122 -14.29 1.92 12.26
CA GLN A 122 -13.78 1.96 10.90
C GLN A 122 -13.34 0.57 10.41
N PHE A 123 -13.39 0.36 9.11
CA PHE A 123 -13.04 -0.92 8.51
C PHE A 123 -12.69 -0.77 7.03
N GLY A 124 -12.02 -1.76 6.49
CA GLY A 124 -11.72 -1.83 5.07
C GLY A 124 -11.19 -3.18 4.65
N THR A 125 -11.12 -3.35 3.35
CA THR A 125 -10.50 -4.51 2.72
C THR A 125 -9.68 -4.04 1.52
N ALA A 126 -8.58 -4.71 1.25
CA ALA A 126 -7.71 -4.44 0.11
C ALA A 126 -7.26 -5.74 -0.54
N TRP A 127 -7.32 -5.76 -1.87
CA TRP A 127 -6.73 -6.80 -2.69
C TRP A 127 -5.35 -6.33 -3.15
N ASP A 128 -4.34 -7.11 -2.81
CA ASP A 128 -2.95 -6.85 -3.18
C ASP A 128 -2.48 -7.88 -4.20
N VAL A 129 -1.72 -7.40 -5.15
CA VAL A 129 -1.02 -8.21 -6.14
C VAL A 129 0.47 -7.90 -6.04
N LEU A 130 1.28 -8.91 -5.83
CA LEU A 130 2.74 -8.84 -5.91
C LEU A 130 3.20 -9.65 -7.11
N ARG A 131 3.89 -9.00 -8.02
CA ARG A 131 4.71 -9.65 -9.03
C ARG A 131 6.18 -9.61 -8.61
N ASP A 132 6.73 -10.77 -8.33
CA ASP A 132 8.12 -10.96 -7.91
C ASP A 132 8.94 -11.50 -9.09
N GLU A 133 9.96 -10.75 -9.50
CA GLU A 133 10.85 -11.10 -10.61
C GLU A 133 12.28 -11.25 -10.11
N ARG A 134 12.69 -12.49 -9.85
CA ARG A 134 14.07 -12.82 -9.43
C ARG A 134 14.70 -13.87 -10.37
N PHE A 135 14.36 -15.15 -10.18
CA PHE A 135 14.79 -16.27 -11.01
C PHE A 135 13.72 -16.65 -12.03
N THR A 136 12.51 -16.41 -11.65
CA THR A 136 11.30 -16.65 -12.42
C THR A 136 10.26 -15.64 -11.92
N ALA A 137 9.35 -15.24 -12.79
CA ALA A 137 8.27 -14.36 -12.37
C ALA A 137 7.20 -15.19 -11.65
N VAL A 138 6.79 -14.71 -10.47
CA VAL A 138 5.73 -15.33 -9.65
C VAL A 138 4.74 -14.23 -9.28
N ASP A 139 3.44 -14.51 -9.45
CA ASP A 139 2.37 -13.57 -9.11
C ASP A 139 1.65 -14.07 -7.84
N PHE A 140 1.68 -13.24 -6.79
CA PHE A 140 1.00 -13.51 -5.53
C PHE A 140 -0.20 -12.60 -5.37
N HIS A 141 -1.30 -13.17 -4.90
CA HIS A 141 -2.53 -12.43 -4.60
C HIS A 141 -2.90 -12.64 -3.13
N GLN A 142 -3.23 -11.55 -2.45
CA GLN A 142 -3.69 -11.60 -1.07
C GLN A 142 -4.83 -10.63 -0.82
N LEU A 143 -5.63 -10.93 0.18
CA LEU A 143 -6.68 -10.06 0.69
C LEU A 143 -6.29 -9.61 2.10
N ARG A 144 -6.17 -8.29 2.28
CA ARG A 144 -6.01 -7.68 3.61
C ARG A 144 -7.35 -7.10 4.05
N SER A 145 -7.69 -7.32 5.31
CA SER A 145 -8.88 -6.74 5.93
C SER A 145 -8.51 -6.15 7.29
N GLU A 146 -9.08 -5.01 7.61
CA GLU A 146 -8.84 -4.31 8.87
C GLU A 146 -10.18 -3.86 9.46
N VAL A 147 -10.34 -4.04 10.77
CA VAL A 147 -11.44 -3.49 11.55
C VAL A 147 -10.87 -2.89 12.82
N SER A 148 -11.29 -1.67 13.15
CA SER A 148 -10.76 -0.96 14.31
C SER A 148 -11.79 -0.02 14.91
N TRP A 149 -11.55 0.34 16.17
CA TRP A 149 -12.28 1.35 16.89
C TRP A 149 -11.37 2.53 17.21
N LEU A 150 -11.75 3.69 16.69
CA LEU A 150 -11.06 4.96 16.92
C LEU A 150 -11.76 5.71 18.06
N ASP A 151 -11.01 6.07 19.09
CA ASP A 151 -11.47 6.86 20.22
C ASP A 151 -10.90 8.29 20.17
N CYS A 152 -11.80 9.26 20.15
CA CYS A 152 -11.47 10.69 20.21
C CYS A 152 -10.38 11.14 19.22
N ARG A 153 -10.30 10.55 18.04
CA ARG A 153 -9.31 10.85 16.99
C ARG A 153 -7.85 10.63 17.37
N THR A 154 -7.59 9.99 18.48
CA THR A 154 -6.23 9.89 19.01
C THR A 154 -5.78 8.44 19.17
N HIS A 155 -6.64 7.60 19.69
CA HIS A 155 -6.31 6.22 20.03
C HIS A 155 -7.15 5.27 19.21
N GLU A 156 -6.53 4.31 18.59
CA GLU A 156 -7.20 3.32 17.77
C GLU A 156 -6.71 1.93 18.16
N ILE A 157 -7.63 1.02 18.37
CA ILE A 157 -7.34 -0.40 18.57
C ILE A 157 -8.07 -1.22 17.51
N GLY A 158 -7.41 -2.20 16.94
CA GLY A 158 -8.02 -2.98 15.87
C GLY A 158 -7.39 -4.33 15.65
N PHE A 159 -7.99 -5.02 14.71
CA PHE A 159 -7.57 -6.31 14.19
C PHE A 159 -7.38 -6.22 12.69
N SER A 160 -6.34 -6.85 12.19
CA SER A 160 -6.07 -6.97 10.75
C SER A 160 -5.75 -8.42 10.41
N ALA A 161 -6.28 -8.86 9.28
CA ALA A 161 -6.01 -10.18 8.70
C ALA A 161 -5.51 -10.02 7.27
N THR A 162 -4.51 -10.79 6.91
CA THR A 162 -4.02 -10.95 5.54
C THR A 162 -4.15 -12.42 5.18
N VAL A 163 -4.83 -12.73 4.08
CA VAL A 163 -5.02 -14.11 3.63
C VAL A 163 -4.61 -14.25 2.17
N HIS A 164 -3.94 -15.34 1.84
CA HIS A 164 -3.59 -15.66 0.45
C HIS A 164 -4.86 -15.97 -0.37
N LEU A 165 -4.81 -15.67 -1.66
CA LEU A 165 -5.92 -15.94 -2.59
C LEU A 165 -5.56 -16.96 -3.66
N ASN A 166 -4.28 -17.20 -3.89
CA ASN A 166 -3.82 -18.16 -4.89
C ASN A 166 -2.56 -18.88 -4.44
N ASP A 167 -2.41 -20.09 -4.96
CA ASP A 167 -1.19 -20.87 -4.92
C ASP A 167 -0.57 -20.87 -6.31
N GLU A 168 0.64 -20.34 -6.45
CA GLU A 168 1.37 -20.36 -7.71
C GLU A 168 2.29 -21.57 -7.78
N ARG A 169 2.24 -22.31 -8.91
CA ARG A 169 3.11 -23.44 -9.18
C ARG A 169 4.16 -23.06 -10.22
N VAL A 170 5.41 -23.04 -9.77
CA VAL A 170 6.55 -22.76 -10.63
C VAL A 170 7.63 -23.80 -10.38
N ASN A 171 8.10 -24.47 -11.43
CA ASN A 171 9.15 -25.52 -11.36
C ASN A 171 8.86 -26.60 -10.31
N GLU A 172 7.62 -27.13 -10.29
CA GLU A 172 7.14 -28.17 -9.36
C GLU A 172 7.06 -27.73 -7.87
N GLN A 173 7.39 -26.48 -7.56
CA GLN A 173 7.22 -25.89 -6.25
C GLN A 173 5.95 -25.05 -6.18
N THR A 174 5.22 -25.16 -5.08
CA THR A 174 4.04 -24.35 -4.80
C THR A 174 4.46 -23.18 -3.94
N TRP A 175 4.12 -21.98 -4.37
CA TRP A 175 4.40 -20.69 -3.72
C TRP A 175 3.11 -20.07 -3.27
N ARG A 176 3.05 -19.59 -2.03
CA ARG A 176 1.92 -18.84 -1.50
C ARG A 176 2.40 -17.76 -0.53
N THR A 177 1.62 -16.72 -0.32
CA THR A 177 1.84 -15.77 0.77
C THR A 177 1.42 -16.39 2.10
N VAL A 178 2.05 -15.96 3.17
CA VAL A 178 1.74 -16.41 4.54
C VAL A 178 0.52 -15.64 5.05
N ASP A 179 -0.48 -16.36 5.55
CA ASP A 179 -1.63 -15.74 6.21
C ASP A 179 -1.22 -15.15 7.55
N GLN A 180 -1.71 -13.96 7.85
CA GLN A 180 -1.31 -13.21 9.04
C GLN A 180 -2.54 -12.67 9.77
N TYR A 181 -2.51 -12.77 11.10
CA TYR A 181 -3.58 -12.31 11.98
C TYR A 181 -2.96 -11.49 13.10
N VAL A 182 -3.21 -10.17 13.09
CA VAL A 182 -2.57 -9.26 14.03
C VAL A 182 -3.58 -8.38 14.74
N VAL A 183 -3.34 -8.11 16.00
CA VAL A 183 -3.96 -7.03 16.76
C VAL A 183 -3.03 -5.83 16.74
N PHE A 184 -3.58 -4.64 16.68
CA PHE A 184 -2.77 -3.44 16.66
C PHE A 184 -3.35 -2.34 17.54
N TYR A 185 -2.44 -1.48 17.96
CA TYR A 185 -2.74 -0.18 18.55
C TYR A 185 -2.12 0.91 17.68
N ARG A 186 -2.94 1.90 17.29
CA ARG A 186 -2.51 3.04 16.48
C ARG A 186 -2.76 4.33 17.24
N PHE A 187 -1.74 5.17 17.28
CA PHE A 187 -1.79 6.49 17.88
C PHE A 187 -1.75 7.56 16.79
N HIS A 188 -2.69 8.50 16.84
CA HIS A 188 -2.79 9.63 15.92
C HIS A 188 -2.38 10.92 16.63
N GLY A 189 -1.26 11.50 16.21
CA GLY A 189 -0.75 12.76 16.74
C GLY A 189 -1.49 13.97 16.18
N ARG A 190 -1.64 15.01 16.99
CA ARG A 190 -2.34 16.26 16.62
C ARG A 190 -1.78 16.95 15.37
N ASN A 191 -0.53 16.72 15.03
CA ASN A 191 0.15 17.30 13.88
C ASN A 191 0.21 16.37 12.67
N GLY A 192 -0.71 15.39 12.56
CA GLY A 192 -0.77 14.44 11.45
C GLY A 192 0.20 13.26 11.55
N GLY A 193 1.00 13.18 12.62
CA GLY A 193 1.83 12.01 12.88
C GLY A 193 0.97 10.80 13.25
N GLU A 194 1.42 9.62 12.85
CA GLU A 194 0.77 8.36 13.14
C GLU A 194 1.81 7.32 13.51
N GLY A 195 1.54 6.54 14.54
CA GLY A 195 2.36 5.39 14.93
C GLY A 195 1.47 4.20 15.21
N ARG A 196 1.83 3.02 14.69
CA ARG A 196 1.11 1.76 14.90
C ARG A 196 2.09 0.72 15.44
N LEU A 197 1.68 0.02 16.49
CA LEU A 197 2.33 -1.17 17.01
C LEU A 197 1.39 -2.34 16.77
N TYR A 198 1.91 -3.49 16.36
CA TYR A 198 1.11 -4.67 16.13
C TYR A 198 1.84 -5.94 16.51
N THR A 199 1.06 -6.93 16.90
CA THR A 199 1.54 -8.28 17.19
C THR A 199 0.49 -9.31 16.81
N GLY A 200 0.93 -10.51 16.51
CA GLY A 200 0.02 -11.59 16.10
C GLY A 200 0.74 -12.87 15.73
N PHE A 201 0.13 -13.61 14.84
CA PHE A 201 0.65 -14.90 14.39
C PHE A 201 0.30 -15.16 12.93
N SER A 202 1.05 -16.06 12.32
CA SER A 202 0.78 -16.59 10.98
C SER A 202 -0.01 -17.90 11.03
N ASP A 203 -0.52 -18.35 9.87
CA ASP A 203 -1.13 -19.69 9.71
C ASP A 203 -0.14 -20.83 10.02
N ASP A 204 1.15 -20.59 9.89
CA ASP A 204 2.21 -21.54 10.19
C ASP A 204 2.69 -21.48 11.65
N SER A 205 1.94 -20.78 12.53
CA SER A 205 2.24 -20.59 13.96
C SER A 205 3.43 -19.70 14.28
N ASP A 206 4.00 -19.01 13.29
CA ASP A 206 5.07 -18.05 13.54
C ASP A 206 4.53 -16.81 14.25
N GLY A 207 5.26 -16.27 15.21
CA GLY A 207 4.93 -15.02 15.87
C GLY A 207 5.19 -13.82 14.97
N ILE A 208 4.35 -12.81 15.04
CA ILE A 208 4.52 -11.55 14.29
C ILE A 208 4.62 -10.39 15.26
N LEU A 209 5.62 -9.54 15.06
CA LEU A 209 5.81 -8.27 15.77
C LEU A 209 6.17 -7.18 14.77
N GLY A 210 5.58 -6.00 14.94
CA GLY A 210 5.96 -4.89 14.07
C GLY A 210 5.48 -3.53 14.54
N ALA A 211 5.99 -2.52 13.84
CA ALA A 211 5.67 -1.13 14.08
C ALA A 211 5.73 -0.35 12.77
N ASP A 212 4.82 0.61 12.61
CA ASP A 212 4.82 1.57 11.52
C ASP A 212 4.74 2.98 12.09
N MET A 213 5.34 3.93 11.41
CA MET A 213 5.30 5.33 11.79
C MET A 213 5.27 6.24 10.57
N LEU A 214 4.43 7.26 10.61
CA LEU A 214 4.40 8.37 9.67
C LEU A 214 4.59 9.67 10.45
N LEU A 215 5.65 10.43 10.14
CA LEU A 215 6.00 11.68 10.81
C LEU A 215 5.99 12.83 9.80
N PRO A 216 5.04 13.78 9.88
CA PRO A 216 5.06 14.99 9.09
C PRO A 216 6.25 15.87 9.47
N VAL A 217 7.09 16.18 8.49
CA VAL A 217 8.23 17.11 8.66
C VAL A 217 7.81 18.53 8.25
N GLN A 218 7.07 18.63 7.14
CA GLN A 218 6.53 19.86 6.60
C GLN A 218 5.11 19.63 6.09
N ASP A 219 4.44 20.67 5.59
CA ASP A 219 3.05 20.55 5.11
C ASP A 219 2.90 19.62 3.91
N ARG A 220 3.97 19.41 3.13
CA ARG A 220 4.01 18.53 1.96
C ARG A 220 4.83 17.27 2.16
N TRP A 221 5.60 17.18 3.24
CA TRP A 221 6.55 16.11 3.40
C TRP A 221 6.37 15.38 4.72
N SER A 222 6.39 14.07 4.65
CA SER A 222 6.46 13.19 5.81
C SER A 222 7.60 12.19 5.64
N VAL A 223 8.04 11.63 6.74
CA VAL A 223 8.89 10.44 6.78
C VAL A 223 8.02 9.27 7.19
N GLN A 224 8.06 8.21 6.41
CA GLN A 224 7.41 6.94 6.71
C GLN A 224 8.48 5.90 7.01
N THR A 225 8.28 5.12 8.06
CA THR A 225 9.13 3.97 8.38
C THR A 225 8.27 2.84 8.91
N GLY A 226 8.72 1.63 8.72
CA GLY A 226 8.06 0.44 9.26
C GLY A 226 9.05 -0.67 9.48
N PHE A 227 8.69 -1.56 10.37
CA PHE A 227 9.43 -2.75 10.71
C PHE A 227 8.46 -3.89 10.99
N THR A 228 8.70 -5.04 10.38
CA THR A 228 8.00 -6.29 10.65
C THR A 228 9.02 -7.38 10.90
N TYR A 229 8.77 -8.18 11.90
CA TYR A 229 9.59 -9.33 12.25
C TYR A 229 8.72 -10.57 12.42
N LEU A 230 9.09 -11.64 11.76
CA LEU A 230 8.46 -12.96 11.87
C LEU A 230 9.36 -13.85 12.73
N ILE A 231 8.82 -14.32 13.85
CA ILE A 231 9.49 -15.17 14.82
C ILE A 231 9.09 -16.60 14.52
N PRO A 232 9.98 -17.45 13.98
CA PRO A 232 9.63 -18.82 13.61
C PRO A 232 9.23 -19.66 14.81
N ASP A 233 8.23 -20.53 14.65
CA ASP A 233 7.87 -21.56 15.62
C ASP A 233 8.83 -22.74 15.46
N GLY A 234 9.75 -22.87 16.38
CA GLY A 234 10.69 -24.00 16.43
C GLY A 234 12.12 -23.61 16.78
N PRO A 235 12.93 -24.56 17.25
CA PRO A 235 14.32 -24.28 17.62
C PRO A 235 15.18 -24.04 16.37
N ASN A 236 15.95 -22.97 16.39
CA ASN A 236 16.96 -22.66 15.38
C ASN A 236 17.89 -23.87 15.15
N GLY A 237 18.11 -24.20 13.86
CA GLY A 237 19.03 -25.29 13.47
C GLY A 237 18.40 -26.66 13.27
N THR A 238 17.08 -26.81 13.36
CA THR A 238 16.39 -28.02 12.94
C THR A 238 16.30 -28.05 11.41
N VAL A 239 16.68 -29.15 10.78
CA VAL A 239 16.58 -29.33 9.32
C VAL A 239 15.12 -29.15 8.90
N GLY A 240 14.84 -28.15 8.05
CA GLY A 240 13.50 -27.81 7.60
C GLY A 240 12.75 -26.81 8.50
N ALA A 241 13.37 -26.32 9.59
CA ALA A 241 12.83 -25.20 10.35
C ALA A 241 12.90 -23.92 9.51
N ARG A 242 11.85 -23.09 9.60
CA ARG A 242 11.89 -21.76 9.01
C ARG A 242 12.88 -20.90 9.79
N GLU A 243 13.64 -20.11 9.07
CA GLU A 243 14.44 -19.04 9.65
C GLU A 243 13.60 -17.79 9.84
N GLU A 244 14.09 -16.89 10.68
CA GLU A 244 13.51 -15.55 10.88
C GLU A 244 13.37 -14.79 9.55
N ALA A 245 12.25 -14.10 9.39
CA ALA A 245 12.03 -13.16 8.30
C ALA A 245 11.79 -11.78 8.86
N TRP A 246 12.25 -10.77 8.16
CA TRP A 246 12.06 -9.38 8.58
C TRP A 246 12.00 -8.43 7.39
N ASN A 247 11.34 -7.32 7.61
CA ASN A 247 11.28 -6.21 6.69
C ASN A 247 11.47 -4.91 7.48
N ILE A 248 12.25 -3.99 6.95
CA ILE A 248 12.39 -2.63 7.43
C ILE A 248 12.42 -1.67 6.26
N HIS A 249 11.71 -0.57 6.35
CA HIS A 249 11.72 0.46 5.32
C HIS A 249 11.78 1.86 5.91
N LEU A 250 12.32 2.79 5.10
CA LEU A 250 12.36 4.21 5.37
C LEU A 250 12.10 4.96 4.07
N ALA A 251 11.09 5.82 4.03
CA ALA A 251 10.70 6.58 2.85
C ALA A 251 10.41 8.04 3.16
N MET A 252 10.70 8.88 2.20
CA MET A 252 10.16 10.24 2.12
C MET A 252 8.83 10.17 1.37
N VAL A 253 7.80 10.79 1.95
CA VAL A 253 6.45 10.83 1.40
C VAL A 253 6.10 12.27 1.05
N TRP A 254 5.75 12.50 -0.19
CA TRP A 254 5.27 13.79 -0.68
C TRP A 254 3.75 13.78 -0.81
N HIS A 255 3.09 14.76 -0.18
CA HIS A 255 1.64 14.95 -0.21
C HIS A 255 1.28 16.02 -1.23
N TRP A 256 0.47 15.66 -2.22
CA TRP A 256 0.09 16.54 -3.32
C TRP A 256 -0.58 17.84 -2.84
N ASP A 257 -1.49 17.75 -1.87
CA ASP A 257 -2.37 18.87 -1.46
C ASP A 257 -1.93 19.57 -0.17
N ASN A 258 -0.64 19.54 0.22
CA ASN A 258 -0.13 20.09 1.49
C ASN A 258 -0.82 19.49 2.74
N THR A 259 -1.12 18.22 2.69
CA THR A 259 -1.97 17.54 3.69
C THR A 259 -1.17 16.75 4.73
N ALA A 260 0.16 16.75 4.68
CA ALA A 260 0.99 15.94 5.58
C ALA A 260 0.62 16.11 7.06
N ARG A 261 0.41 17.36 7.52
CA ARG A 261 0.01 17.65 8.91
C ARG A 261 -1.48 17.51 9.20
N LYS A 262 -2.30 17.22 8.20
CA LYS A 262 -3.75 17.12 8.29
C LYS A 262 -4.29 15.79 7.75
N CYS A 263 -3.42 14.91 7.31
CA CYS A 263 -3.82 13.69 6.59
C CYS A 263 -4.76 12.79 7.39
N HIS A 264 -4.63 12.74 8.71
CA HIS A 264 -5.49 11.92 9.56
C HIS A 264 -6.94 12.44 9.71
N PHE A 265 -7.19 13.71 9.36
CA PHE A 265 -8.55 14.29 9.32
C PHE A 265 -9.27 14.05 7.99
N ASN A 266 -8.57 13.49 7.00
CA ASN A 266 -9.18 13.20 5.71
C ASN A 266 -9.85 11.80 5.73
N PRO A 267 -11.19 11.71 5.67
CA PRO A 267 -11.90 10.43 5.71
C PRO A 267 -11.66 9.57 4.44
N TYR A 268 -11.06 10.14 3.42
CA TYR A 268 -10.74 9.45 2.16
C TYR A 268 -9.24 9.18 1.99
N ARG A 269 -8.45 9.45 3.01
CA ARG A 269 -7.06 8.97 3.06
C ARG A 269 -7.06 7.44 2.98
N PRO A 270 -6.21 6.84 2.14
CA PRO A 270 -6.07 5.39 2.08
C PRO A 270 -5.96 4.75 3.47
N LEU A 271 -6.72 3.70 3.71
CA LEU A 271 -6.68 2.97 4.98
C LEU A 271 -5.44 2.09 5.05
N PHE A 272 -5.08 1.49 3.91
CA PHE A 272 -3.94 0.61 3.80
C PHE A 272 -2.75 1.33 3.16
N ASN A 273 -1.55 1.10 3.68
CA ASN A 273 -0.33 1.35 2.91
C ASN A 273 -0.29 0.41 1.71
N VAL A 274 0.45 0.75 0.66
CA VAL A 274 0.74 -0.21 -0.41
C VAL A 274 1.41 -1.42 0.23
N ALA A 275 1.05 -2.62 -0.22
CA ALA A 275 1.68 -3.84 0.27
C ALA A 275 3.19 -3.79 0.04
N ASN A 276 3.95 -4.35 0.97
CA ASN A 276 5.42 -4.34 0.95
C ASN A 276 5.94 -5.62 1.59
#